data_09a380d74da8859a81d36a66e8a0b9c5
#
_entry.id   09a380d74da8859a81d36a66e8a0b9c5
#
_cell.length_a   1.000
_cell.length_b   1.000
_cell.length_c   1.000
_cell.angle_alpha   90.00
_cell.angle_beta   90.00
_cell.angle_gamma   90.00
#
_symmetry.space_group_name_H-M   'P 1'
#
loop_
_entity.id
_entity.type
_entity.pdbx_description
1 polymer ?
#
loop_
_entity_poly.entity_id
_entity_poly.type
_entity_poly.pdbx_seq_one_letter_code
_entity_poly.pdbx_strand_id
1 'polypeptide(L)'
;MIFDSITRSTRRLARRFRSWSTIVTLTLKGNRVEKTAKFKNCRKPVLMIYGFGATRRTLAILENRLSQEKYTIFSLNLGGIWGTFNTQSIEESARIIETKIEKLYRKYHIKGKLAVIGHSKGGLIGQYYIKKLGGAHRVKTFVTLGTPHNGNPWALIASFTPFALFTKSLRQMSPTSRFIQELKKIPFPAKVKVYSIYSRADTVCPFPVSVLDEGPNVKNIEVFGVSHSEFLIKKSVYHAIQHALKDEMPQSWTEASRKNYQEHLEEKKNRFRIITTMGK
;
A
#
# COMPACT_ATOMS: atom_id res chain seq x y z
N MET A 1 13.41 30.97 -15.60
CA MET A 1 12.14 30.48 -15.03
C MET A 1 11.49 29.37 -15.86
N ILE A 2 11.28 29.52 -17.18
CA ILE A 2 10.65 28.46 -18.03
C ILE A 2 11.53 27.23 -18.16
N PHE A 3 12.83 27.37 -18.43
CA PHE A 3 13.78 26.26 -18.52
C PHE A 3 13.90 25.45 -17.22
N ASP A 4 13.86 26.09 -16.06
CA ASP A 4 13.88 25.38 -14.76
C ASP A 4 12.60 24.58 -14.48
N SER A 5 11.47 25.04 -14.98
CA SER A 5 10.19 24.34 -14.87
C SER A 5 10.20 23.06 -15.72
N ILE A 6 10.72 23.13 -16.94
CA ILE A 6 10.83 22.02 -17.88
C ILE A 6 11.79 20.93 -17.33
N THR A 7 12.96 21.33 -16.84
CA THR A 7 13.92 20.37 -16.26
C THR A 7 13.43 19.70 -14.98
N ARG A 8 12.62 20.38 -14.17
CA ARG A 8 11.97 19.78 -12.99
C ARG A 8 10.87 18.79 -13.37
N SER A 9 10.08 19.13 -14.38
CA SER A 9 9.02 18.25 -14.89
C SER A 9 9.61 16.96 -15.48
N THR A 10 10.63 17.07 -16.33
CA THR A 10 11.31 15.92 -16.95
C THR A 10 11.98 15.01 -15.92
N ARG A 11 12.60 15.55 -14.87
CA ARG A 11 13.20 14.75 -13.80
C ARG A 11 12.16 14.05 -12.92
N ARG A 12 11.00 14.67 -12.65
CA ARG A 12 9.89 14.01 -11.96
C ARG A 12 9.35 12.86 -12.80
N LEU A 13 9.17 13.07 -14.10
CA LEU A 13 8.76 12.04 -15.06
C LEU A 13 9.77 10.89 -15.12
N ALA A 14 11.06 11.17 -15.26
CA ALA A 14 12.11 10.16 -15.29
C ALA A 14 12.18 9.34 -13.98
N ARG A 15 12.00 9.98 -12.82
CA ARG A 15 11.94 9.27 -11.54
C ARG A 15 10.70 8.39 -11.42
N ARG A 16 9.54 8.90 -11.81
CA ARG A 16 8.29 8.12 -11.83
C ARG A 16 8.40 6.93 -12.78
N PHE A 17 8.97 7.13 -13.96
CA PHE A 17 9.22 6.07 -14.92
C PHE A 17 10.17 5.00 -14.34
N ARG A 18 11.28 5.41 -13.70
CA ARG A 18 12.20 4.47 -13.02
C ARG A 18 11.50 3.68 -11.91
N SER A 19 10.69 4.33 -11.09
CA SER A 19 9.92 3.66 -10.04
C SER A 19 8.92 2.67 -10.63
N TRP A 20 8.22 3.07 -11.68
CA TRP A 20 7.28 2.21 -12.39
C TRP A 20 8.00 1.01 -13.03
N SER A 21 9.10 1.21 -13.74
CA SER A 21 9.89 0.13 -14.36
C SER A 21 10.43 -0.85 -13.30
N THR A 22 10.85 -0.36 -12.15
CA THR A 22 11.25 -1.22 -11.02
C THR A 22 10.10 -2.12 -10.57
N ILE A 23 8.92 -1.56 -10.38
CA ILE A 23 7.74 -2.35 -9.96
C ILE A 23 7.33 -3.35 -11.04
N VAL A 24 7.35 -2.97 -12.31
CA VAL A 24 7.08 -3.89 -13.43
C VAL A 24 8.08 -5.05 -13.43
N THR A 25 9.37 -4.76 -13.32
CA THR A 25 10.42 -5.78 -13.24
C THR A 25 10.21 -6.73 -12.05
N LEU A 26 9.87 -6.20 -10.87
CA LEU A 26 9.56 -7.01 -9.70
C LEU A 26 8.29 -7.84 -9.91
N THR A 27 7.26 -7.28 -10.54
CA THR A 27 6.02 -8.01 -10.88
C THR A 27 6.32 -9.22 -11.78
N LEU A 28 7.14 -9.03 -12.81
CA LEU A 28 7.52 -10.10 -13.75
C LEU A 28 8.34 -11.23 -13.08
N LYS A 29 9.02 -10.96 -11.96
CA LYS A 29 9.68 -12.00 -11.16
C LYS A 29 8.70 -12.96 -10.45
N GLY A 30 7.41 -12.69 -10.52
CA GLY A 30 6.33 -13.58 -10.09
C GLY A 30 6.22 -13.75 -8.57
N ASN A 31 5.68 -14.90 -8.16
CA ASN A 31 5.39 -15.20 -6.76
C ASN A 31 6.46 -16.06 -6.07
N ARG A 32 7.55 -16.42 -6.75
CA ARG A 32 8.65 -17.15 -6.13
C ARG A 32 9.35 -16.23 -5.13
N VAL A 33 9.20 -16.56 -3.86
CA VAL A 33 9.88 -15.87 -2.76
C VAL A 33 10.58 -16.93 -1.95
N GLU A 34 11.85 -16.74 -1.67
CA GLU A 34 12.57 -17.55 -0.72
C GLU A 34 11.83 -17.50 0.63
N LYS A 35 11.70 -18.66 1.30
CA LYS A 35 11.04 -18.74 2.61
C LYS A 35 11.91 -18.08 3.67
N THR A 36 11.86 -16.76 3.75
CA THR A 36 12.64 -15.98 4.71
C THR A 36 11.98 -15.86 6.08
N ALA A 37 10.66 -16.05 6.15
CA ALA A 37 9.92 -15.94 7.40
C ALA A 37 10.17 -17.12 8.33
N LYS A 38 10.93 -16.90 9.39
CA LYS A 38 11.16 -17.89 10.47
C LYS A 38 9.98 -17.86 11.45
N PHE A 39 8.91 -18.60 11.13
CA PHE A 39 7.69 -18.63 11.97
C PHE A 39 7.87 -19.32 13.33
N LYS A 40 8.88 -20.19 13.51
CA LYS A 40 9.16 -20.83 14.80
C LYS A 40 9.41 -19.85 15.96
N ASN A 41 9.98 -18.69 15.66
CA ASN A 41 10.22 -17.60 16.62
C ASN A 41 9.57 -16.31 16.14
N CYS A 42 8.31 -16.40 15.71
CA CYS A 42 7.60 -15.28 15.10
C CYS A 42 7.44 -14.14 16.10
N ARG A 43 8.20 -13.09 15.90
CA ARG A 43 8.07 -11.82 16.62
C ARG A 43 7.50 -10.77 15.68
N LYS A 44 6.55 -9.95 16.17
CA LYS A 44 5.95 -8.84 15.41
C LYS A 44 5.52 -9.26 13.98
N PRO A 45 4.58 -10.21 13.82
CA PRO A 45 4.16 -10.69 12.51
C PRO A 45 3.51 -9.58 11.69
N VAL A 46 3.88 -9.48 10.40
CA VAL A 46 3.33 -8.53 9.44
C VAL A 46 2.95 -9.25 8.16
N LEU A 47 1.67 -9.23 7.83
CA LEU A 47 1.17 -9.67 6.54
C LEU A 47 1.20 -8.50 5.55
N MET A 48 1.82 -8.69 4.39
CA MET A 48 1.79 -7.72 3.31
C MET A 48 0.93 -8.23 2.14
N ILE A 49 0.05 -7.36 1.63
CA ILE A 49 -0.92 -7.66 0.58
C ILE A 49 -0.68 -6.71 -0.60
N TYR A 50 -0.33 -7.27 -1.76
CA TYR A 50 -0.05 -6.52 -2.99
C TYR A 50 -1.31 -6.17 -3.79
N GLY A 51 -1.18 -5.19 -4.69
CA GLY A 51 -2.27 -4.62 -5.47
C GLY A 51 -2.74 -5.47 -6.65
N PHE A 52 -3.64 -4.88 -7.46
CA PHE A 52 -4.19 -5.48 -8.67
C PHE A 52 -3.09 -5.75 -9.71
N GLY A 53 -3.15 -6.90 -10.36
CA GLY A 53 -2.18 -7.30 -11.39
C GLY A 53 -0.74 -7.47 -10.92
N ALA A 54 -0.47 -7.24 -9.63
CA ALA A 54 0.85 -7.37 -9.05
C ALA A 54 1.13 -8.81 -8.57
N THR A 55 2.37 -9.04 -8.14
CA THR A 55 2.84 -10.29 -7.54
C THR A 55 3.51 -10.03 -6.19
N ARG A 56 3.82 -11.05 -5.43
CA ARG A 56 4.49 -10.93 -4.12
C ARG A 56 5.79 -10.14 -4.20
N ARG A 57 6.55 -10.27 -5.28
CA ARG A 57 7.85 -9.60 -5.46
C ARG A 57 7.76 -8.08 -5.52
N THR A 58 6.59 -7.52 -5.83
CA THR A 58 6.41 -6.05 -5.79
C THR A 58 6.64 -5.44 -4.42
N LEU A 59 6.45 -6.23 -3.35
CA LEU A 59 6.62 -5.81 -1.96
C LEU A 59 8.08 -5.94 -1.46
N ALA A 60 8.99 -6.53 -2.26
CA ALA A 60 10.31 -6.96 -1.82
C ALA A 60 11.15 -5.83 -1.16
N ILE A 61 11.05 -4.59 -1.63
CA ILE A 61 11.80 -3.46 -1.06
C ILE A 61 11.30 -3.12 0.34
N LEU A 62 9.98 -3.08 0.55
CA LEU A 62 9.40 -2.85 1.88
C LEU A 62 9.63 -4.05 2.80
N GLU A 63 9.48 -5.28 2.28
CA GLU A 63 9.76 -6.50 3.03
C GLU A 63 11.19 -6.50 3.57
N ASN A 64 12.17 -6.17 2.72
CA ASN A 64 13.58 -6.11 3.13
C ASN A 64 13.81 -5.07 4.22
N ARG A 65 13.27 -3.86 4.08
CA ARG A 65 13.43 -2.80 5.09
C ARG A 65 12.84 -3.18 6.43
N LEU A 66 11.61 -3.71 6.45
CA LEU A 66 10.93 -4.13 7.68
C LEU A 66 11.62 -5.35 8.33
N SER A 67 12.15 -6.26 7.54
CA SER A 67 12.90 -7.42 8.04
C SER A 67 14.14 -7.03 8.82
N GLN A 68 14.80 -5.93 8.43
CA GLN A 68 15.95 -5.39 9.16
C GLN A 68 15.58 -4.91 10.58
N GLU A 69 14.31 -4.59 10.83
CA GLU A 69 13.79 -4.19 12.14
C GLU A 69 13.17 -5.34 12.96
N LYS A 70 13.55 -6.56 12.65
CA LYS A 70 13.12 -7.78 13.35
C LYS A 70 11.61 -8.06 13.25
N TYR A 71 10.91 -7.52 12.25
CA TYR A 71 9.55 -7.96 11.91
C TYR A 71 9.60 -9.31 11.20
N THR A 72 8.66 -10.19 11.52
CA THR A 72 8.44 -11.42 10.76
C THR A 72 7.46 -11.13 9.62
N ILE A 73 8.01 -10.86 8.43
CA ILE A 73 7.22 -10.47 7.26
C ILE A 73 6.80 -11.71 6.48
N PHE A 74 5.57 -11.71 6.00
CA PHE A 74 5.09 -12.70 5.05
C PHE A 74 4.07 -12.09 4.09
N SER A 75 4.03 -12.64 2.89
CA SER A 75 3.04 -12.36 1.87
C SER A 75 2.53 -13.68 1.30
N LEU A 76 1.31 -13.68 0.79
CA LEU A 76 0.64 -14.89 0.33
C LEU A 76 0.41 -14.79 -1.18
N ASN A 77 0.56 -15.90 -1.90
CA ASN A 77 0.09 -15.96 -3.27
C ASN A 77 -1.45 -15.93 -3.25
N LEU A 78 -2.03 -14.90 -3.86
CA LEU A 78 -3.46 -14.65 -3.92
C LEU A 78 -4.12 -15.26 -5.17
N GLY A 79 -3.35 -15.93 -6.02
CA GLY A 79 -3.86 -16.51 -7.26
C GLY A 79 -4.22 -15.45 -8.31
N GLY A 80 -5.17 -15.78 -9.19
CA GLY A 80 -5.63 -14.94 -10.30
C GLY A 80 -5.16 -15.46 -11.64
N ILE A 81 -5.05 -14.59 -12.67
CA ILE A 81 -4.65 -14.99 -14.01
C ILE A 81 -3.32 -15.76 -13.96
N TRP A 82 -3.31 -16.94 -14.55
CA TRP A 82 -2.21 -17.93 -14.53
C TRP A 82 -1.72 -18.32 -13.13
N GLY A 83 -2.59 -18.17 -12.09
CA GLY A 83 -2.21 -18.44 -10.70
C GLY A 83 -1.15 -17.49 -10.13
N THR A 84 -0.83 -16.41 -10.83
CA THR A 84 0.30 -15.53 -10.53
C THR A 84 -0.11 -14.11 -10.17
N PHE A 85 -0.92 -13.48 -11.01
CA PHE A 85 -1.27 -12.06 -10.87
C PHE A 85 -2.54 -11.89 -10.04
N ASN A 86 -2.55 -10.92 -9.11
CA ASN A 86 -3.71 -10.64 -8.24
C ASN A 86 -4.89 -10.02 -9.02
N THR A 87 -5.63 -10.84 -9.74
CA THR A 87 -6.80 -10.45 -10.53
C THR A 87 -8.12 -11.04 -10.01
N GLN A 88 -8.06 -11.94 -9.02
CA GLN A 88 -9.25 -12.52 -8.38
C GLN A 88 -10.10 -11.44 -7.70
N SER A 89 -11.34 -11.80 -7.35
CA SER A 89 -12.20 -10.92 -6.55
C SER A 89 -11.57 -10.59 -5.20
N ILE A 90 -12.02 -9.50 -4.60
CA ILE A 90 -11.52 -9.05 -3.29
C ILE A 90 -11.92 -10.07 -2.22
N GLU A 91 -13.14 -10.60 -2.27
CA GLU A 91 -13.65 -11.60 -1.33
C GLU A 91 -12.85 -12.91 -1.40
N GLU A 92 -12.61 -13.44 -2.60
CA GLU A 92 -11.83 -14.67 -2.79
C GLU A 92 -10.42 -14.51 -2.23
N SER A 93 -9.77 -13.40 -2.56
CA SER A 93 -8.44 -13.07 -2.04
C SER A 93 -8.43 -12.97 -0.51
N ALA A 94 -9.47 -12.38 0.09
CA ALA A 94 -9.59 -12.25 1.54
C ALA A 94 -9.84 -13.61 2.21
N ARG A 95 -10.62 -14.52 1.61
CA ARG A 95 -10.82 -15.89 2.11
C ARG A 95 -9.54 -16.72 2.04
N ILE A 96 -8.72 -16.53 0.99
CA ILE A 96 -7.38 -17.16 0.91
C ILE A 96 -6.52 -16.68 2.09
N ILE A 97 -6.55 -15.38 2.40
CA ILE A 97 -5.82 -14.81 3.53
C ILE A 97 -6.29 -15.40 4.85
N GLU A 98 -7.60 -15.41 5.11
CA GLU A 98 -8.21 -15.99 6.30
C GLU A 98 -7.74 -17.42 6.53
N THR A 99 -7.96 -18.30 5.54
CA THR A 99 -7.59 -19.73 5.62
C THR A 99 -6.10 -19.93 5.90
N LYS A 100 -5.25 -19.16 5.20
CA LYS A 100 -3.80 -19.29 5.34
C LYS A 100 -3.28 -18.74 6.65
N ILE A 101 -3.83 -17.62 7.14
CA ILE A 101 -3.48 -17.07 8.46
C ILE A 101 -3.84 -18.08 9.55
N GLU A 102 -5.05 -18.62 9.56
CA GLU A 102 -5.47 -19.60 10.57
C GLU A 102 -4.59 -20.85 10.54
N LYS A 103 -4.21 -21.32 9.34
CA LYS A 103 -3.28 -22.44 9.19
C LYS A 103 -1.89 -22.12 9.76
N LEU A 104 -1.36 -20.90 9.51
CA LEU A 104 -0.07 -20.47 10.04
C LEU A 104 -0.08 -20.36 11.57
N TYR A 105 -1.13 -19.73 12.13
CA TYR A 105 -1.29 -19.58 13.57
C TYR A 105 -1.35 -20.94 14.28
N ARG A 106 -2.12 -21.88 13.76
CA ARG A 106 -2.18 -23.26 14.31
C ARG A 106 -0.85 -23.98 14.17
N LYS A 107 -0.24 -23.98 12.97
CA LYS A 107 0.99 -24.73 12.68
C LYS A 107 2.18 -24.27 13.50
N TYR A 108 2.32 -22.97 13.72
CA TYR A 108 3.51 -22.38 14.36
C TYR A 108 3.22 -21.86 15.77
N HIS A 109 2.02 -22.10 16.31
CA HIS A 109 1.59 -21.65 17.64
C HIS A 109 1.87 -20.17 17.85
N ILE A 110 1.58 -19.32 16.82
CA ILE A 110 1.85 -17.88 16.86
C ILE A 110 0.99 -17.24 17.94
N LYS A 111 1.65 -16.64 18.93
CA LYS A 111 1.00 -15.89 19.99
C LYS A 111 0.91 -14.40 19.59
N GLY A 112 -0.16 -13.75 20.01
CA GLY A 112 -0.38 -12.31 19.74
C GLY A 112 -0.96 -12.02 18.36
N LYS A 113 -1.19 -10.74 18.10
CA LYS A 113 -1.83 -10.27 16.88
C LYS A 113 -0.80 -9.79 15.85
N LEU A 114 -1.17 -9.89 14.56
CA LEU A 114 -0.36 -9.41 13.45
C LEU A 114 -0.73 -7.97 13.07
N ALA A 115 0.17 -7.32 12.33
CA ALA A 115 -0.15 -6.15 11.54
C ALA A 115 -0.41 -6.57 10.08
N VAL A 116 -1.26 -5.80 9.40
CA VAL A 116 -1.52 -5.97 7.96
C VAL A 116 -1.14 -4.69 7.24
N ILE A 117 -0.38 -4.82 6.15
CA ILE A 117 -0.04 -3.70 5.25
C ILE A 117 -0.60 -4.05 3.88
N GLY A 118 -1.53 -3.25 3.37
CA GLY A 118 -2.16 -3.44 2.07
C GLY A 118 -1.86 -2.31 1.10
N HIS A 119 -1.33 -2.62 -0.09
CA HIS A 119 -1.13 -1.64 -1.15
C HIS A 119 -2.26 -1.70 -2.17
N SER A 120 -2.84 -0.56 -2.53
CA SER A 120 -3.85 -0.46 -3.57
C SER A 120 -5.03 -1.41 -3.30
N LYS A 121 -5.45 -2.26 -4.25
CA LYS A 121 -6.42 -3.34 -4.06
C LYS A 121 -6.13 -4.19 -2.82
N GLY A 122 -4.85 -4.39 -2.46
CA GLY A 122 -4.45 -5.16 -1.29
C GLY A 122 -5.00 -4.59 0.03
N GLY A 123 -5.19 -3.26 0.10
CA GLY A 123 -5.85 -2.63 1.22
C GLY A 123 -7.34 -2.96 1.30
N LEU A 124 -8.06 -3.01 0.18
CA LEU A 124 -9.46 -3.46 0.15
C LEU A 124 -9.63 -4.93 0.58
N ILE A 125 -8.69 -5.78 0.16
CA ILE A 125 -8.65 -7.19 0.60
C ILE A 125 -8.48 -7.28 2.13
N GLY A 126 -7.52 -6.53 2.69
CA GLY A 126 -7.29 -6.46 4.13
C GLY A 126 -8.50 -5.89 4.88
N GLN A 127 -9.13 -4.85 4.33
CA GLN A 127 -10.35 -4.26 4.88
C GLN A 127 -11.50 -5.27 4.94
N TYR A 128 -11.73 -6.01 3.86
CA TYR A 128 -12.76 -7.05 3.80
C TYR A 128 -12.49 -8.18 4.80
N TYR A 129 -11.24 -8.65 4.88
CA TYR A 129 -10.84 -9.65 5.87
C TYR A 129 -11.15 -9.19 7.30
N ILE A 130 -10.79 -7.95 7.65
CA ILE A 130 -10.99 -7.40 9.00
C ILE A 130 -12.47 -7.20 9.32
N LYS A 131 -13.24 -6.63 8.39
CA LYS A 131 -14.64 -6.22 8.63
C LYS A 131 -15.66 -7.36 8.45
N LYS A 132 -15.42 -8.27 7.49
CA LYS A 132 -16.40 -9.28 7.07
C LYS A 132 -16.05 -10.70 7.45
N LEU A 133 -14.76 -11.03 7.60
CA LEU A 133 -14.29 -12.39 7.87
C LEU A 133 -13.72 -12.54 9.29
N GLY A 134 -14.07 -11.65 10.20
CA GLY A 134 -13.64 -11.73 11.59
C GLY A 134 -12.15 -11.49 11.83
N GLY A 135 -11.39 -11.03 10.84
CA GLY A 135 -9.95 -10.80 10.96
C GLY A 135 -9.50 -9.90 12.10
N ALA A 136 -10.42 -9.14 12.70
CA ALA A 136 -10.15 -8.29 13.85
C ALA A 136 -9.67 -9.06 15.11
N HIS A 137 -9.89 -10.37 15.21
CA HIS A 137 -9.33 -11.16 16.32
C HIS A 137 -7.83 -11.42 16.14
N ARG A 138 -7.34 -11.42 14.91
CA ARG A 138 -5.92 -11.62 14.56
C ARG A 138 -5.15 -10.32 14.32
N VAL A 139 -5.83 -9.27 13.85
CA VAL A 139 -5.19 -8.00 13.45
C VAL A 139 -5.23 -6.99 14.58
N LYS A 140 -4.08 -6.38 14.90
CA LYS A 140 -3.97 -5.23 15.82
C LYS A 140 -3.83 -3.91 15.10
N THR A 141 -3.08 -3.90 14.00
CA THR A 141 -2.77 -2.69 13.21
C THR A 141 -2.99 -2.97 11.74
N PHE A 142 -3.70 -2.09 11.08
CA PHE A 142 -3.95 -2.15 9.64
C PHE A 142 -3.45 -0.87 8.97
N VAL A 143 -2.50 -1.01 8.05
CA VAL A 143 -1.92 0.10 7.29
C VAL A 143 -2.28 -0.07 5.82
N THR A 144 -2.82 0.96 5.20
CA THR A 144 -3.12 0.97 3.76
C THR A 144 -2.26 1.99 3.03
N LEU A 145 -1.82 1.65 1.83
CA LEU A 145 -0.95 2.45 0.99
C LEU A 145 -1.63 2.73 -0.34
N GLY A 146 -2.08 3.97 -0.57
CA GLY A 146 -2.79 4.35 -1.79
C GLY A 146 -3.96 3.42 -2.12
N THR A 147 -4.78 3.07 -1.11
CA THR A 147 -5.91 2.16 -1.27
C THR A 147 -7.17 2.94 -1.62
N PRO A 148 -7.94 2.53 -2.66
CA PRO A 148 -9.13 3.24 -3.07
C PRO A 148 -10.34 2.86 -2.19
N HIS A 149 -10.36 3.30 -0.94
CA HIS A 149 -11.42 3.01 0.04
C HIS A 149 -12.81 3.49 -0.41
N ASN A 150 -12.85 4.57 -1.18
CA ASN A 150 -14.07 5.17 -1.73
C ASN A 150 -14.36 4.73 -3.17
N GLY A 151 -13.64 3.69 -3.63
CA GLY A 151 -13.70 3.23 -5.01
C GLY A 151 -12.73 4.00 -5.92
N ASN A 152 -12.35 3.37 -7.03
CA ASN A 152 -11.41 3.95 -7.99
C ASN A 152 -12.15 4.40 -9.24
N PRO A 153 -12.11 5.71 -9.61
CA PRO A 153 -12.77 6.20 -10.83
C PRO A 153 -12.23 5.56 -12.11
N TRP A 154 -10.93 5.22 -12.18
CA TRP A 154 -10.37 4.48 -13.31
C TRP A 154 -10.92 3.06 -13.42
N ALA A 155 -11.25 2.42 -12.28
CA ALA A 155 -11.92 1.12 -12.29
C ALA A 155 -13.35 1.21 -12.84
N LEU A 156 -14.04 2.34 -12.65
CA LEU A 156 -15.33 2.60 -13.27
C LEU A 156 -15.17 2.67 -14.80
N ILE A 157 -14.21 3.45 -15.31
CA ILE A 157 -13.93 3.54 -16.75
C ILE A 157 -13.54 2.17 -17.30
N ALA A 158 -12.61 1.46 -16.64
CA ALA A 158 -12.18 0.14 -17.04
C ALA A 158 -13.32 -0.90 -17.06
N SER A 159 -14.35 -0.72 -16.21
CA SER A 159 -15.50 -1.64 -16.14
C SER A 159 -16.36 -1.67 -17.40
N PHE A 160 -16.24 -0.68 -18.26
CA PHE A 160 -16.90 -0.64 -19.57
C PHE A 160 -16.06 -1.30 -20.69
N THR A 161 -14.86 -1.78 -20.39
CA THR A 161 -13.99 -2.47 -21.36
C THR A 161 -14.22 -3.98 -21.32
N PRO A 162 -13.96 -4.71 -22.43
CA PRO A 162 -14.04 -6.18 -22.44
C PRO A 162 -13.16 -6.84 -21.38
N PHE A 163 -12.06 -6.20 -20.98
CA PHE A 163 -11.17 -6.69 -19.93
C PHE A 163 -11.85 -6.84 -18.56
N ALA A 164 -12.87 -6.03 -18.28
CA ALA A 164 -13.64 -6.15 -17.05
C ALA A 164 -14.50 -7.42 -16.96
N LEU A 165 -14.80 -8.05 -18.10
CA LEU A 165 -15.51 -9.33 -18.12
C LEU A 165 -14.67 -10.44 -17.49
N PHE A 166 -13.34 -10.34 -17.62
CA PHE A 166 -12.38 -11.30 -17.07
C PHE A 166 -11.85 -10.96 -15.67
N THR A 167 -12.18 -9.77 -15.14
CA THR A 167 -11.62 -9.30 -13.86
C THR A 167 -12.70 -8.74 -12.93
N LYS A 168 -13.37 -9.63 -12.20
CA LYS A 168 -14.41 -9.26 -11.22
C LYS A 168 -13.95 -8.17 -10.26
N SER A 169 -12.67 -8.17 -9.87
CA SER A 169 -12.13 -7.17 -8.94
C SER A 169 -12.08 -5.74 -9.50
N LEU A 170 -12.00 -5.52 -10.82
CA LEU A 170 -12.11 -4.17 -11.40
C LEU A 170 -13.50 -3.60 -11.15
N ARG A 171 -14.55 -4.39 -11.45
CA ARG A 171 -15.93 -3.96 -11.19
C ARG A 171 -16.18 -3.70 -9.71
N GLN A 172 -15.60 -4.52 -8.82
CA GLN A 172 -15.71 -4.33 -7.38
C GLN A 172 -15.08 -3.02 -6.90
N MET A 173 -13.97 -2.60 -7.51
CA MET A 173 -13.28 -1.35 -7.16
C MET A 173 -13.97 -0.09 -7.71
N SER A 174 -15.03 -0.20 -8.52
CA SER A 174 -15.79 0.97 -8.97
C SER A 174 -16.43 1.70 -7.79
N PRO A 175 -16.43 3.06 -7.78
CA PRO A 175 -17.08 3.84 -6.72
C PRO A 175 -18.58 3.54 -6.56
N THR A 176 -19.25 3.18 -7.65
CA THR A 176 -20.69 2.85 -7.70
C THR A 176 -20.97 1.38 -7.40
N SER A 177 -19.95 0.55 -7.20
CA SER A 177 -20.15 -0.87 -6.93
C SER A 177 -20.83 -1.10 -5.59
N ARG A 178 -21.77 -2.04 -5.56
CA ARG A 178 -22.41 -2.50 -4.32
C ARG A 178 -21.36 -2.94 -3.28
N PHE A 179 -20.27 -3.54 -3.75
CA PHE A 179 -19.17 -3.98 -2.89
C PHE A 179 -18.55 -2.82 -2.08
N ILE A 180 -18.15 -1.72 -2.74
CA ILE A 180 -17.58 -0.55 -2.06
C ILE A 180 -18.62 0.08 -1.14
N GLN A 181 -19.85 0.26 -1.61
CA GLN A 181 -20.91 0.89 -0.82
C GLN A 181 -21.23 0.11 0.47
N GLU A 182 -21.29 -1.22 0.40
CA GLU A 182 -21.48 -2.07 1.58
C GLU A 182 -20.27 -2.06 2.52
N LEU A 183 -19.06 -2.12 1.97
CA LEU A 183 -17.82 -2.16 2.76
C LEU A 183 -17.59 -0.85 3.54
N LYS A 184 -18.01 0.28 2.98
CA LYS A 184 -17.96 1.60 3.64
C LYS A 184 -18.89 1.69 4.84
N LYS A 185 -20.10 1.15 4.75
CA LYS A 185 -21.10 1.20 5.83
C LYS A 185 -20.66 0.48 7.11
N ILE A 186 -19.74 -0.47 7.02
CA ILE A 186 -19.27 -1.23 8.16
C ILE A 186 -18.08 -0.48 8.80
N PRO A 187 -18.16 -0.07 10.06
CA PRO A 187 -17.05 0.56 10.75
C PRO A 187 -15.89 -0.43 10.96
N PHE A 188 -14.68 0.10 11.13
CA PHE A 188 -13.59 -0.73 11.61
C PHE A 188 -13.80 -1.09 13.08
N PRO A 189 -13.54 -2.36 13.47
CA PRO A 189 -13.63 -2.76 14.87
C PRO A 189 -12.69 -1.92 15.75
N ALA A 190 -13.18 -1.39 16.88
CA ALA A 190 -12.45 -0.45 17.74
C ALA A 190 -11.07 -0.96 18.22
N LYS A 191 -10.92 -2.29 18.34
CA LYS A 191 -9.67 -2.95 18.73
C LYS A 191 -8.60 -3.00 17.63
N VAL A 192 -8.89 -2.53 16.41
CA VAL A 192 -7.95 -2.51 15.29
C VAL A 192 -7.56 -1.06 15.00
N LYS A 193 -6.29 -0.71 15.13
CA LYS A 193 -5.79 0.60 14.74
C LYS A 193 -5.58 0.65 13.23
N VAL A 194 -6.12 1.67 12.58
CA VAL A 194 -6.15 1.79 11.13
C VAL A 194 -5.46 3.07 10.69
N TYR A 195 -4.53 2.93 9.75
CA TYR A 195 -3.78 4.05 9.18
C TYR A 195 -3.89 4.01 7.65
N SER A 196 -4.52 5.02 7.06
CA SER A 196 -4.54 5.18 5.60
C SER A 196 -3.45 6.14 5.18
N ILE A 197 -2.39 5.63 4.55
CA ILE A 197 -1.28 6.43 4.02
C ILE A 197 -1.61 6.75 2.56
N TYR A 198 -1.79 8.04 2.26
CA TYR A 198 -2.19 8.52 0.95
C TYR A 198 -1.28 9.65 0.44
N SER A 199 -1.38 9.99 -0.82
CA SER A 199 -0.68 11.13 -1.43
C SER A 199 -1.54 11.82 -2.48
N ARG A 200 -1.58 13.15 -2.46
CA ARG A 200 -2.24 13.94 -3.51
C ARG A 200 -1.55 13.85 -4.88
N ALA A 201 -0.33 13.32 -4.91
CA ALA A 201 0.41 13.07 -6.16
C ALA A 201 0.16 11.67 -6.75
N ASP A 202 -0.66 10.85 -6.10
CA ASP A 202 -1.11 9.56 -6.62
C ASP A 202 -2.22 9.80 -7.66
N THR A 203 -1.91 9.46 -8.92
CA THR A 203 -2.86 9.59 -10.04
C THR A 203 -3.66 8.32 -10.30
N VAL A 204 -3.25 7.19 -9.73
CA VAL A 204 -3.96 5.89 -9.86
C VAL A 204 -5.09 5.80 -8.84
N CYS A 205 -4.81 6.15 -7.58
CA CYS A 205 -5.82 6.29 -6.53
C CYS A 205 -5.83 7.74 -6.04
N PRO A 206 -6.44 8.67 -6.82
CA PRO A 206 -6.37 10.09 -6.54
C PRO A 206 -7.07 10.44 -5.22
N PHE A 207 -6.57 11.47 -4.54
CA PHE A 207 -7.29 12.07 -3.42
C PHE A 207 -8.68 12.59 -3.89
N PRO A 208 -9.80 12.34 -3.17
CA PRO A 208 -9.87 11.78 -1.82
C PRO A 208 -10.21 10.28 -1.74
N VAL A 209 -10.08 9.49 -2.82
CA VAL A 209 -10.55 8.08 -2.82
C VAL A 209 -9.79 7.18 -1.82
N SER A 210 -8.59 7.59 -1.43
CA SER A 210 -7.74 6.85 -0.47
C SER A 210 -7.90 7.30 0.98
N VAL A 211 -8.82 8.23 1.26
CA VAL A 211 -9.08 8.73 2.62
C VAL A 211 -10.22 7.97 3.25
N LEU A 212 -10.08 7.67 4.54
CA LEU A 212 -11.11 7.07 5.39
C LEU A 212 -11.77 8.13 6.27
N ASP A 213 -12.99 7.89 6.71
CA ASP A 213 -13.60 8.67 7.78
C ASP A 213 -12.80 8.47 9.07
N GLU A 214 -12.27 9.56 9.64
CA GLU A 214 -11.44 9.50 10.84
C GLU A 214 -12.27 9.21 12.10
N GLY A 215 -11.62 8.59 13.07
CA GLY A 215 -12.22 8.21 14.32
C GLY A 215 -11.17 7.83 15.36
N PRO A 216 -11.58 7.38 16.53
CA PRO A 216 -10.64 7.08 17.62
C PRO A 216 -9.56 6.06 17.26
N ASN A 217 -9.85 5.15 16.33
CA ASN A 217 -8.95 4.10 15.88
C ASN A 217 -8.60 4.19 14.38
N VAL A 218 -9.01 5.25 13.67
CA VAL A 218 -8.78 5.45 12.23
C VAL A 218 -8.10 6.81 12.02
N LYS A 219 -6.93 6.81 11.37
CA LYS A 219 -6.17 8.02 11.02
C LYS A 219 -5.75 8.02 9.56
N ASN A 220 -5.77 9.19 8.93
CA ASN A 220 -5.24 9.41 7.59
C ASN A 220 -3.87 10.09 7.67
N ILE A 221 -2.91 9.63 6.86
CA ILE A 221 -1.53 10.09 6.85
C ILE A 221 -1.17 10.53 5.44
N GLU A 222 -0.97 11.82 5.24
CA GLU A 222 -0.49 12.33 3.96
C GLU A 222 1.02 12.18 3.83
N VAL A 223 1.48 11.60 2.72
CA VAL A 223 2.88 11.60 2.29
C VAL A 223 3.02 12.38 0.99
N PHE A 224 3.97 13.33 0.93
CA PHE A 224 4.03 14.31 -0.13
C PHE A 224 4.85 13.83 -1.33
N GLY A 225 4.33 14.13 -2.53
CA GLY A 225 5.01 13.88 -3.80
C GLY A 225 5.28 12.39 -4.10
N VAL A 226 4.42 11.51 -3.61
CA VAL A 226 4.50 10.06 -3.80
C VAL A 226 3.49 9.63 -4.87
N SER A 227 3.96 9.02 -5.95
CA SER A 227 3.10 8.38 -6.94
C SER A 227 2.73 6.97 -6.50
N HIS A 228 1.75 6.35 -7.17
CA HIS A 228 1.20 5.05 -6.78
C HIS A 228 2.24 3.94 -6.59
N SER A 229 3.16 3.78 -7.53
CA SER A 229 4.25 2.80 -7.45
C SER A 229 5.31 3.17 -6.40
N GLU A 230 5.49 4.47 -6.14
CA GLU A 230 6.47 4.96 -5.16
C GLU A 230 6.09 4.67 -3.70
N PHE A 231 4.82 4.32 -3.40
CA PHE A 231 4.44 3.82 -2.08
C PHE A 231 5.24 2.59 -1.64
N LEU A 232 5.70 1.78 -2.58
CA LEU A 232 6.46 0.57 -2.30
C LEU A 232 7.98 0.80 -2.18
N ILE A 233 8.46 2.01 -2.51
CA ILE A 233 9.89 2.28 -2.69
C ILE A 233 10.40 3.40 -1.79
N LYS A 234 9.62 4.47 -1.60
CA LYS A 234 10.09 5.68 -0.93
C LYS A 234 10.35 5.49 0.56
N LYS A 235 11.44 6.11 1.04
CA LYS A 235 11.79 6.11 2.47
C LYS A 235 10.74 6.83 3.33
N SER A 236 10.17 7.94 2.84
CA SER A 236 9.11 8.67 3.57
C SER A 236 7.89 7.81 3.86
N VAL A 237 7.48 6.97 2.91
CA VAL A 237 6.40 6.00 3.11
C VAL A 237 6.80 4.94 4.14
N TYR A 238 8.03 4.42 4.04
CA TYR A 238 8.55 3.46 5.00
C TYR A 238 8.55 4.02 6.43
N HIS A 239 8.97 5.26 6.64
CA HIS A 239 8.91 5.92 7.94
C HIS A 239 7.47 6.07 8.45
N ALA A 240 6.53 6.46 7.58
CA ALA A 240 5.12 6.50 7.95
C ALA A 240 4.59 5.12 8.39
N ILE A 241 4.98 4.05 7.69
CA ILE A 241 4.64 2.67 8.09
C ILE A 241 5.25 2.32 9.45
N GLN A 242 6.52 2.67 9.71
CA GLN A 242 7.16 2.40 10.99
C GLN A 242 6.41 3.03 12.17
N HIS A 243 6.07 4.32 12.05
CA HIS A 243 5.30 5.02 13.07
C HIS A 243 3.91 4.40 13.26
N ALA A 244 3.23 4.05 12.18
CA ALA A 244 1.92 3.38 12.26
C ALA A 244 2.02 1.99 12.96
N LEU A 245 3.07 1.22 12.70
CA LEU A 245 3.28 -0.10 13.32
C LEU A 245 3.63 -0.02 14.80
N LYS A 246 4.27 1.07 15.25
CA LYS A 246 4.58 1.34 16.65
C LYS A 246 3.45 2.05 17.40
N ASP A 247 2.45 2.55 16.66
CA ASP A 247 1.39 3.43 17.18
C ASP A 247 1.92 4.76 17.76
N GLU A 248 3.02 5.24 17.17
CA GLU A 248 3.76 6.45 17.60
C GLU A 248 3.57 7.59 16.60
N MET A 249 2.38 7.71 15.98
CA MET A 249 2.13 8.78 15.01
C MET A 249 2.03 10.13 15.71
N PRO A 250 2.95 11.08 15.45
CA PRO A 250 2.83 12.45 15.95
C PRO A 250 1.54 13.11 15.46
N GLN A 251 0.92 13.94 16.29
CA GLN A 251 -0.26 14.73 15.89
C GLN A 251 0.05 15.66 14.71
N SER A 252 1.30 16.13 14.62
CA SER A 252 1.80 17.01 13.55
C SER A 252 2.43 16.26 12.38
N TRP A 253 2.21 14.95 12.20
CA TRP A 253 2.87 14.18 11.15
C TRP A 253 2.71 14.79 9.76
N THR A 254 1.51 15.25 9.41
CA THR A 254 1.23 15.85 8.09
C THR A 254 2.04 17.13 7.90
N GLU A 255 2.18 17.95 8.92
CA GLU A 255 2.98 19.18 8.90
C GLU A 255 4.47 18.87 8.80
N ALA A 256 4.98 17.96 9.62
CA ALA A 256 6.37 17.49 9.56
C ALA A 256 6.71 16.88 8.20
N SER A 257 5.84 16.05 7.65
CA SER A 257 5.99 15.47 6.33
C SER A 257 5.97 16.52 5.22
N ARG A 258 5.13 17.55 5.34
CA ARG A 258 5.07 18.68 4.42
C ARG A 258 6.36 19.51 4.51
N LYS A 259 6.82 19.84 5.71
CA LYS A 259 8.05 20.58 5.94
C LYS A 259 9.25 19.85 5.35
N ASN A 260 9.45 18.58 5.65
CA ASN A 260 10.51 17.74 5.10
C ASN A 260 10.47 17.68 3.56
N TYR A 261 9.27 17.65 2.97
CA TYR A 261 9.14 17.67 1.51
C TYR A 261 9.53 19.03 0.92
N GLN A 262 9.17 20.13 1.56
CA GLN A 262 9.55 21.48 1.14
C GLN A 262 11.06 21.69 1.27
N GLU A 263 11.66 21.33 2.40
CA GLU A 263 13.11 21.38 2.62
C GLU A 263 13.87 20.57 1.56
N HIS A 264 13.43 19.37 1.26
CA HIS A 264 14.03 18.55 0.20
C HIS A 264 13.87 19.19 -1.21
N LEU A 265 12.80 19.92 -1.46
CA LEU A 265 12.65 20.68 -2.70
C LEU A 265 13.60 21.87 -2.76
N GLU A 266 13.80 22.58 -1.65
CA GLU A 266 14.73 23.70 -1.56
C GLU A 266 16.21 23.25 -1.63
N GLU A 267 16.59 22.19 -0.93
CA GLU A 267 17.93 21.59 -1.07
C GLU A 267 18.23 21.20 -2.52
N LYS A 268 17.27 20.63 -3.22
CA LYS A 268 17.42 20.32 -4.64
C LYS A 268 17.55 21.56 -5.51
N LYS A 269 16.86 22.64 -5.20
CA LYS A 269 17.00 23.92 -5.90
C LYS A 269 18.41 24.50 -5.69
N ASN A 270 18.89 24.47 -4.44
CA ASN A 270 20.19 25.01 -4.07
C ASN A 270 21.37 24.23 -4.68
N ARG A 271 21.33 22.90 -4.65
CA ARG A 271 22.33 22.07 -5.36
C ARG A 271 22.37 22.39 -6.86
N PHE A 272 21.25 22.72 -7.44
CA PHE A 272 21.15 23.11 -8.85
C PHE A 272 21.78 24.48 -9.13
N ARG A 273 21.56 25.45 -8.24
CA ARG A 273 22.16 26.79 -8.35
C ARG A 273 23.69 26.69 -8.33
N ILE A 274 24.23 25.88 -7.40
CA ILE A 274 25.70 25.71 -7.24
C ILE A 274 26.30 25.10 -8.51
N ILE A 275 25.67 24.06 -9.10
CA ILE A 275 26.18 23.40 -10.32
C ILE A 275 26.13 24.34 -11.53
N THR A 276 25.13 25.23 -11.61
CA THR A 276 24.98 26.17 -12.72
C THR A 276 25.90 27.40 -12.59
N THR A 277 26.31 27.73 -11.38
CA THR A 277 27.31 28.79 -11.12
C THR A 277 28.76 28.34 -11.24
N MET A 278 29.05 27.07 -11.03
CA MET A 278 30.40 26.51 -11.19
C MET A 278 30.73 26.07 -12.63
N GLY A 279 29.76 26.09 -13.54
CA GLY A 279 29.94 25.74 -14.96
C GLY A 279 30.00 26.96 -15.90
N LYS A 280 30.15 28.18 -15.35
CA LYS A 280 30.49 29.41 -16.05
C LYS A 280 31.91 29.84 -15.66
#